data_f3080826767bdc3f4a91df2bd9a02178
#
_entry.id   f3080826767bdc3f4a91df2bd9a02178
#
_cell.length_a   1.000
_cell.length_b   1.000
_cell.length_c   1.000
_cell.angle_alpha   90.00
_cell.angle_beta   90.00
_cell.angle_gamma   90.00
#
_symmetry.space_group_name_H-M   'P 1'
#
loop_
_entity.id
_entity.type
_entity.pdbx_description
1 polymer ?
#
loop_
_entity_poly.entity_id
_entity_poly.type
_entity_poly.pdbx_seq_one_letter_code
_entity_poly.pdbx_strand_id
1 'polypeptide(L)'
;MTNEVIWTKIVLERFIEQANLSEDEEIVIRTRAAGWSRIKQAMELNLSVSTIDRIISRLKRKYDEVQVSDPILPPRQRGVYK
;
A
#
# COMPACT_ATOMS: atom_id res chain seq x y z
N MET A 1 9.29 -13.86 4.19
CA MET A 1 9.52 -12.65 3.41
C MET A 1 8.23 -12.00 3.05
N THR A 2 8.24 -10.76 2.94
CA THR A 2 7.03 -10.00 2.72
C THR A 2 6.96 -9.50 1.30
N ASN A 3 5.74 -9.18 0.86
CA ASN A 3 5.50 -8.50 -0.41
C ASN A 3 5.46 -7.01 -0.23
N GLU A 4 6.20 -6.51 0.73
CA GLU A 4 6.07 -5.12 1.11
C GLU A 4 7.10 -4.26 0.42
N VAL A 5 6.74 -3.00 0.28
CA VAL A 5 7.61 -1.96 -0.23
C VAL A 5 8.18 -1.23 0.97
N ILE A 6 9.43 -0.80 0.84
CA ILE A 6 9.99 0.09 1.86
C ILE A 6 9.45 1.49 1.56
N TRP A 7 8.57 1.96 2.43
CA TRP A 7 7.86 3.21 2.20
C TRP A 7 8.65 4.39 2.72
N THR A 8 9.53 4.91 1.88
CA THR A 8 10.09 6.23 2.16
C THR A 8 9.06 7.27 1.79
N LYS A 9 9.27 8.49 2.26
CA LYS A 9 8.34 9.58 1.94
C LYS A 9 8.21 9.77 0.43
N ILE A 10 9.34 9.71 -0.27
CA ILE A 10 9.34 9.92 -1.72
C ILE A 10 8.54 8.84 -2.42
N VAL A 11 8.76 7.58 -2.05
CA VAL A 11 8.05 6.46 -2.66
C VAL A 11 6.56 6.54 -2.37
N LEU A 12 6.20 6.83 -1.13
CA LEU A 12 4.81 6.91 -0.73
C LEU A 12 4.07 8.00 -1.48
N GLU A 13 4.62 9.21 -1.50
CA GLU A 13 3.93 10.32 -2.16
C GLU A 13 3.87 10.12 -3.66
N ARG A 14 4.92 9.53 -4.24
CA ARG A 14 4.91 9.23 -5.66
C ARG A 14 3.82 8.23 -6.02
N PHE A 15 3.68 7.18 -5.21
CA PHE A 15 2.63 6.21 -5.44
C PHE A 15 1.25 6.84 -5.35
N ILE A 16 1.02 7.62 -4.30
CA ILE A 16 -0.29 8.26 -4.12
C ILE A 16 -0.60 9.17 -5.30
N GLU A 17 0.39 9.90 -5.77
CA GLU A 17 0.25 10.83 -6.87
C GLU A 17 -0.11 10.11 -8.18
N GLN A 18 0.55 8.98 -8.43
CA GLN A 18 0.41 8.28 -9.71
C GLN A 18 -0.77 7.32 -9.75
N ALA A 19 -1.16 6.78 -8.61
CA ALA A 19 -2.13 5.70 -8.58
C ALA A 19 -3.57 6.15 -8.55
N ASN A 20 -3.81 7.45 -8.36
CA ASN A 20 -5.18 7.99 -8.37
C ASN A 20 -6.07 7.27 -7.36
N LEU A 21 -5.67 7.31 -6.10
CA LEU A 21 -6.32 6.55 -5.03
C LEU A 21 -7.60 7.24 -4.56
N SER A 22 -8.56 6.43 -4.10
CA SER A 22 -9.71 6.95 -3.37
C SER A 22 -9.28 7.40 -1.99
N GLU A 23 -10.15 8.12 -1.29
CA GLU A 23 -9.87 8.57 0.08
C GLU A 23 -9.52 7.41 1.01
N ASP A 24 -10.32 6.35 0.95
CA ASP A 24 -10.09 5.19 1.79
C ASP A 24 -8.74 4.54 1.48
N GLU A 25 -8.44 4.42 0.21
CA GLU A 25 -7.17 3.82 -0.21
C GLU A 25 -6.00 4.66 0.26
N GLU A 26 -6.10 5.97 0.14
CA GLU A 26 -5.02 6.84 0.57
C GLU A 26 -4.79 6.75 2.07
N ILE A 27 -5.86 6.77 2.87
CA ILE A 27 -5.73 6.67 4.32
C ILE A 27 -5.11 5.34 4.71
N VAL A 28 -5.53 4.25 4.05
CA VAL A 28 -5.00 2.94 4.37
C VAL A 28 -3.51 2.85 4.03
N ILE A 29 -3.10 3.36 2.87
CA ILE A 29 -1.68 3.25 2.53
C ILE A 29 -0.83 4.16 3.41
N ARG A 30 -1.31 5.34 3.78
CA ARG A 30 -0.55 6.22 4.66
C ARG A 30 -0.35 5.61 6.04
N THR A 31 -1.40 5.00 6.59
CA THR A 31 -1.29 4.38 7.91
C THR A 31 -0.46 3.10 7.86
N ARG A 32 -0.53 2.35 6.76
CA ARG A 32 0.36 1.19 6.60
C ARG A 32 1.82 1.62 6.55
N ALA A 33 2.11 2.68 5.81
CA ALA A 33 3.46 3.21 5.72
C ALA A 33 3.96 3.71 7.07
N ALA A 34 3.04 4.18 7.91
CA ALA A 34 3.38 4.63 9.26
C ALA A 34 3.57 3.47 10.24
N GLY A 35 3.33 2.24 9.80
CA GLY A 35 3.56 1.07 10.63
C GLY A 35 2.35 0.54 11.38
N TRP A 36 1.16 1.01 11.07
CA TRP A 36 -0.05 0.52 11.75
C TRP A 36 -0.36 -0.91 11.32
N SER A 37 -0.78 -1.72 12.27
CA SER A 37 -1.26 -3.06 11.98
C SER A 37 -2.65 -2.99 11.35
N ARG A 38 -3.08 -4.10 10.73
CA ARG A 38 -4.41 -4.16 10.15
C ARG A 38 -5.49 -3.99 11.22
N ILE A 39 -5.24 -4.55 12.40
CA ILE A 39 -6.20 -4.44 13.49
C ILE A 39 -6.30 -2.97 13.93
N LYS A 40 -5.18 -2.30 14.07
CA LYS A 40 -5.20 -0.89 14.44
C LYS A 40 -5.91 -0.06 13.37
N GLN A 41 -5.65 -0.34 12.09
CA GLN A 41 -6.33 0.37 11.01
C GLN A 41 -7.84 0.16 11.09
N ALA A 42 -8.27 -1.07 11.31
CA ALA A 42 -9.69 -1.37 11.39
C ALA A 42 -10.35 -0.60 12.52
N MET A 43 -9.71 -0.58 13.69
CA MET A 43 -10.25 0.10 14.84
C MET A 43 -10.28 1.61 14.65
N GLU A 44 -9.18 2.19 14.20
CA GLU A 44 -9.06 3.64 14.12
C GLU A 44 -9.85 4.21 12.93
N LEU A 45 -9.96 3.46 11.85
CA LEU A 45 -10.67 3.92 10.68
C LEU A 45 -12.13 3.47 10.66
N ASN A 46 -12.54 2.74 11.67
CA ASN A 46 -13.93 2.29 11.83
C ASN A 46 -14.35 1.37 10.67
N LEU A 47 -13.45 0.48 10.28
CA LEU A 47 -13.71 -0.48 9.22
C LEU A 47 -13.45 -1.88 9.74
N SER A 48 -14.02 -2.88 9.08
CA SER A 48 -13.72 -4.25 9.43
C SER A 48 -12.34 -4.65 8.91
N VAL A 49 -11.75 -5.66 9.54
CA VAL A 49 -10.45 -6.17 9.07
C VAL A 49 -10.59 -6.71 7.65
N SER A 50 -11.72 -7.33 7.34
CA SER A 50 -11.97 -7.80 5.96
C SER A 50 -11.93 -6.67 4.96
N THR A 51 -12.50 -5.52 5.32
CA THR A 51 -12.49 -4.36 4.44
C THR A 51 -11.07 -3.82 4.27
N ILE A 52 -10.32 -3.77 5.37
CA ILE A 52 -8.91 -3.36 5.30
C ILE A 52 -8.13 -4.27 4.37
N ASP A 53 -8.31 -5.59 4.51
CA ASP A 53 -7.61 -6.55 3.67
C ASP A 53 -7.96 -6.37 2.19
N ARG A 54 -9.22 -6.08 1.91
CA ARG A 54 -9.67 -5.87 0.53
C ARG A 54 -9.03 -4.61 -0.05
N ILE A 55 -8.98 -3.56 0.75
CA ILE A 55 -8.35 -2.31 0.31
C ILE A 55 -6.85 -2.52 0.07
N ILE A 56 -6.20 -3.24 0.96
CA ILE A 56 -4.77 -3.53 0.80
C ILE A 56 -4.52 -4.33 -0.47
N SER A 57 -5.38 -5.30 -0.79
CA SER A 57 -5.25 -6.07 -2.03
C SER A 57 -5.35 -5.18 -3.26
N ARG A 58 -6.31 -4.24 -3.24
CA ARG A 58 -6.43 -3.29 -4.35
C ARG A 58 -5.21 -2.40 -4.47
N LEU A 59 -4.68 -1.96 -3.32
CA LEU A 59 -3.48 -1.13 -3.31
C LEU A 59 -2.29 -1.85 -3.91
N LYS A 60 -2.12 -3.12 -3.57
CA LYS A 60 -1.03 -3.91 -4.14
C LYS A 60 -1.14 -4.01 -5.65
N ARG A 61 -2.34 -4.23 -6.15
CA ARG A 61 -2.54 -4.32 -7.59
C ARG A 61 -2.26 -2.97 -8.27
N LYS A 62 -2.76 -1.89 -7.69
CA LYS A 62 -2.50 -0.56 -8.23
C LYS A 62 -1.02 -0.23 -8.22
N TYR A 63 -0.33 -0.62 -7.15
CA TYR A 63 1.10 -0.39 -7.05
C TYR A 63 1.84 -1.11 -8.17
N ASP A 64 1.52 -2.39 -8.39
CA ASP A 64 2.19 -3.16 -9.43
C ASP A 64 1.97 -2.55 -10.81
N GLU A 65 0.77 -2.02 -11.05
CA GLU A 65 0.46 -1.40 -12.34
C GLU A 65 1.24 -0.11 -12.55
N VAL A 66 1.33 0.71 -11.54
CA VAL A 66 2.03 1.99 -11.63
C VAL A 66 3.53 1.80 -11.67
N GLN A 67 4.02 0.84 -10.88
CA GLN A 67 5.44 0.58 -10.73
C GLN A 67 6.12 0.25 -12.07
N VAL A 68 5.40 -0.44 -12.94
CA VAL A 68 5.95 -0.85 -14.23
C VAL A 68 6.44 0.35 -15.06
N SER A 69 5.76 1.47 -14.95
CA SER A 69 6.09 2.64 -15.76
C SER A 69 6.72 3.77 -14.96
N ASP A 70 6.98 3.58 -13.67
CA ASP A 70 7.56 4.63 -12.84
C ASP A 70 8.86 4.14 -12.20
N PRO A 71 10.02 4.63 -12.68
CA PRO A 71 11.30 4.14 -12.17
C PRO A 71 11.59 4.53 -10.73
N ILE A 72 10.85 5.47 -10.16
CA ILE A 72 11.05 5.85 -8.77
C ILE A 72 10.49 4.78 -7.82
N LEU A 73 9.46 4.06 -8.26
CA LEU A 73 8.82 3.05 -7.42
C LEU A 73 9.55 1.71 -7.54
N PRO A 74 10.12 1.21 -6.43
CA PRO A 74 10.76 -0.10 -6.49
C PRO A 74 9.71 -1.20 -6.59
N PRO A 75 10.05 -2.34 -7.22
CA PRO A 75 9.10 -3.46 -7.26
C PRO A 75 8.89 -4.02 -5.86
N ARG A 76 7.69 -4.57 -5.64
CA ARG A 76 7.42 -5.23 -4.36
C ARG A 76 8.32 -6.45 -4.22
N GLN A 77 8.85 -6.66 -3.00
CA GLN A 77 9.65 -7.84 -2.74
C GLN A 77 8.74 -9.05 -2.67
N ARG A 78 9.01 -9.99 -3.56
CA ARG A 78 8.25 -11.22 -3.57
C ARG A 78 8.99 -12.26 -2.79
N GLY A 79 8.30 -13.00 -2.06
CA GLY A 79 8.98 -14.00 -1.28
C GLY A 79 9.67 -15.03 -2.09
N VAL A 80 9.89 -15.29 -3.04
CA VAL A 80 10.62 -16.24 -3.63
C VAL A 80 11.51 -16.50 -4.42
N TYR A 81 11.89 -16.56 -4.53
CA TYR A 81 12.49 -16.57 -5.26
C TYR A 81 13.03 -17.25 -5.70
N LYS A 82 13.20 -17.42 -5.91
CA LYS A 82 13.59 -17.82 -6.35
C LYS A 82 13.78 -18.38 -6.57
#